data_9d8e0590ca752552b114e249046bb130
#
_entry.id   9d8e0590ca752552b114e249046bb130
#
_cell.length_a   1.000
_cell.length_b   1.000
_cell.length_c   1.000
_cell.angle_alpha   90.00
_cell.angle_beta   90.00
_cell.angle_gamma   90.00
#
_symmetry.space_group_name_H-M   'P 1'
#
loop_
_entity.id
_entity.type
_entity.pdbx_description
1 polymer ?
#
loop_
_entity_poly.entity_id
_entity_poly.type
_entity_poly.pdbx_seq_one_letter_code
_entity_poly.pdbx_strand_id
1 'polypeptide(L)'
;SICEALGQTNPSLALPFSATLWGWNFGFDYAPDGYRLHASHQQIHQQYALIPATVPAGEPGGGPMRPAFACGDMLQEFVQDYRRHTGKSFFECYAQALAANQRMDGRSDRPADLVVYQDEHVVLFVPKAQTSQWELQLMTRGAVGNILEADTATRDALDRSLHIAMRVLTSLGATLITVIEYSKR
;
A
#
# COMPACT_ATOMS: atom_id res chain seq x y z
N SER A 1 -3.37 -3.29 18.47
CA SER A 1 -3.13 -4.26 17.39
C SER A 1 -2.71 -5.62 17.95
N ILE A 2 -2.67 -6.67 17.12
CA ILE A 2 -2.16 -8.01 17.51
C ILE A 2 -0.71 -7.91 18.01
N CYS A 3 0.11 -7.10 17.36
CA CYS A 3 1.51 -6.88 17.76
C CYS A 3 1.63 -6.15 19.10
N GLU A 4 0.77 -5.18 19.36
CA GLU A 4 0.70 -4.50 20.67
C GLU A 4 0.25 -5.47 21.77
N ALA A 5 -0.77 -6.29 21.49
CA ALA A 5 -1.26 -7.29 22.45
C ALA A 5 -0.19 -8.37 22.74
N LEU A 6 0.56 -8.81 21.74
CA LEU A 6 1.67 -9.74 21.91
C LEU A 6 2.82 -9.12 22.70
N GLY A 7 3.17 -7.87 22.44
CA GLY A 7 4.20 -7.14 23.18
C GLY A 7 3.82 -6.85 24.64
N GLN A 8 2.52 -6.65 24.93
CA GLN A 8 2.01 -6.46 26.30
C GLN A 8 1.93 -7.76 27.09
N THR A 9 1.61 -8.90 26.42
CA THR A 9 1.49 -10.21 27.08
C THR A 9 2.83 -10.90 27.30
N ASN A 10 3.81 -10.64 26.46
CA ASN A 10 5.15 -11.21 26.62
C ASN A 10 6.22 -10.30 26.01
N PRO A 11 6.87 -9.43 26.83
CA PRO A 11 7.94 -8.53 26.37
C PRO A 11 9.14 -9.26 25.72
N SER A 12 9.35 -10.54 26.02
CA SER A 12 10.40 -11.35 25.40
C SER A 12 10.03 -11.79 23.97
N LEU A 13 8.77 -11.64 23.55
CA LEU A 13 8.28 -11.80 22.19
C LEU A 13 8.31 -10.48 21.39
N ALA A 14 9.16 -9.52 21.75
CA ALA A 14 9.44 -8.38 20.89
C ALA A 14 9.96 -8.93 19.55
N LEU A 15 9.02 -9.17 18.63
CA LEU A 15 9.31 -9.73 17.32
C LEU A 15 10.19 -8.71 16.58
N PRO A 16 11.45 -9.08 16.27
CA PRO A 16 12.39 -8.19 15.58
C PRO A 16 12.00 -8.11 14.10
N PHE A 17 10.99 -7.30 13.80
CA PHE A 17 10.58 -7.04 12.42
C PHE A 17 10.80 -5.57 12.04
N SER A 18 11.14 -5.33 10.79
CA SER A 18 11.41 -4.01 10.23
C SER A 18 10.30 -3.51 9.30
N ALA A 19 9.43 -4.38 8.85
CA ALA A 19 8.32 -4.04 7.98
C ALA A 19 7.14 -4.99 8.19
N THR A 20 5.95 -4.54 7.84
CA THR A 20 4.75 -5.35 7.71
C THR A 20 4.38 -5.44 6.24
N LEU A 21 3.83 -6.56 5.84
CA LEU A 21 3.14 -6.71 4.56
C LEU A 21 1.76 -7.27 4.87
N TRP A 22 0.74 -6.60 4.42
CA TRP A 22 -0.60 -7.14 4.47
C TRP A 22 -1.34 -6.83 3.18
N GLY A 23 -2.33 -7.63 2.89
CA GLY A 23 -3.12 -7.43 1.70
C GLY A 23 -4.47 -8.10 1.80
N TRP A 24 -5.39 -7.64 0.99
CA TRP A 24 -6.71 -8.19 0.81
C TRP A 24 -6.88 -8.64 -0.63
N ASN A 25 -7.51 -9.80 -0.80
CA ASN A 25 -8.08 -10.20 -2.05
C ASN A 25 -9.60 -10.23 -1.90
N PHE A 26 -10.28 -9.46 -2.72
CA PHE A 26 -11.73 -9.44 -2.82
C PHE A 26 -12.10 -10.12 -4.14
N GLY A 27 -12.54 -11.38 -4.07
CA GLY A 27 -13.01 -12.12 -5.21
C GLY A 27 -14.53 -12.13 -5.24
N PHE A 28 -15.08 -11.90 -6.40
CA PHE A 28 -16.50 -12.06 -6.69
C PHE A 28 -16.66 -13.30 -7.56
N ASP A 29 -17.84 -13.90 -7.61
CA ASP A 29 -18.08 -15.06 -8.45
C ASP A 29 -17.96 -14.65 -9.93
N TYR A 30 -16.81 -14.97 -10.53
CA TYR A 30 -16.46 -14.52 -11.87
C TYR A 30 -16.17 -15.64 -12.85
N ALA A 31 -16.22 -16.91 -12.41
CA ALA A 31 -15.99 -18.04 -13.29
C ALA A 31 -17.27 -18.32 -14.12
N PRO A 32 -17.30 -17.93 -15.41
CA PRO A 32 -18.52 -18.07 -16.23
C PRO A 32 -18.94 -19.51 -16.44
N ASP A 33 -18.01 -20.45 -16.29
CA ASP A 33 -18.22 -21.90 -16.40
C ASP A 33 -18.60 -22.55 -15.05
N GLY A 34 -18.72 -21.76 -14.00
CA GLY A 34 -18.99 -22.24 -12.65
C GLY A 34 -17.82 -22.99 -11.99
N TYR A 35 -16.66 -23.03 -12.63
CA TYR A 35 -15.48 -23.69 -12.07
C TYR A 35 -14.84 -22.82 -11.00
N ARG A 36 -14.76 -23.33 -9.79
CA ARG A 36 -14.25 -22.64 -8.61
C ARG A 36 -12.85 -23.13 -8.30
N LEU A 37 -11.86 -22.45 -8.88
CA LEU A 37 -10.45 -22.83 -8.80
C LEU A 37 -9.87 -22.80 -7.39
N HIS A 38 -10.23 -21.81 -6.59
CA HIS A 38 -9.66 -21.63 -5.26
C HIS A 38 -10.53 -20.70 -4.42
N ALA A 39 -10.62 -20.96 -3.12
CA ALA A 39 -11.40 -20.15 -2.19
C ALA A 39 -11.00 -18.66 -2.20
N SER A 40 -9.73 -18.34 -2.46
CA SER A 40 -9.23 -16.97 -2.57
C SER A 40 -9.82 -16.14 -3.71
N HIS A 41 -10.39 -16.77 -4.72
CA HIS A 41 -11.03 -16.08 -5.85
C HIS A 41 -12.52 -15.76 -5.62
N GLN A 42 -13.08 -16.25 -4.55
CA GLN A 42 -14.52 -16.12 -4.29
C GLN A 42 -14.83 -15.56 -2.90
N GLN A 43 -13.82 -15.31 -2.11
CA GLN A 43 -13.96 -14.88 -0.74
C GLN A 43 -13.04 -13.68 -0.47
N ILE A 44 -13.38 -12.95 0.57
CA ILE A 44 -12.43 -11.97 1.13
C ILE A 44 -11.31 -12.77 1.79
N HIS A 45 -10.10 -12.57 1.32
CA HIS A 45 -8.91 -13.21 1.83
C HIS A 45 -7.94 -12.14 2.33
N GLN A 46 -7.57 -12.21 3.59
CA GLN A 46 -6.64 -11.28 4.20
C GLN A 46 -5.37 -12.01 4.63
N GLN A 47 -4.23 -11.49 4.23
CA GLN A 47 -2.92 -12.02 4.56
C GLN A 47 -2.09 -11.00 5.31
N TYR A 48 -1.38 -11.44 6.34
CA TYR A 48 -0.43 -10.65 7.09
C TYR A 48 0.92 -11.36 7.11
N ALA A 49 1.98 -10.61 6.86
CA ALA A 49 3.34 -11.06 7.06
C ALA A 49 4.12 -10.03 7.86
N LEU A 50 4.89 -10.51 8.83
CA LEU A 50 5.89 -9.71 9.53
C LEU A 50 7.24 -10.02 8.90
N ILE A 51 7.92 -9.00 8.39
CA ILE A 51 9.23 -9.15 7.77
C ILE A 51 10.28 -8.98 8.86
N PRO A 52 11.08 -10.01 9.16
CA PRO A 52 12.08 -9.92 10.21
C PRO A 52 13.14 -8.87 9.88
N ALA A 53 13.74 -8.27 10.90
CA ALA A 53 14.78 -7.24 10.70
C ALA A 53 16.04 -7.79 10.02
N THR A 54 16.31 -9.08 10.22
CA THR A 54 17.46 -9.78 9.59
C THR A 54 17.04 -11.14 9.06
N VAL A 55 17.70 -11.57 8.00
CA VAL A 55 17.50 -12.86 7.34
C VAL A 55 18.85 -13.55 7.10
N PRO A 56 18.92 -14.90 7.08
CA PRO A 56 20.13 -15.60 6.69
C PRO A 56 20.48 -15.29 5.23
N ALA A 57 21.75 -15.00 4.96
CA ALA A 57 22.25 -14.87 3.60
C ALA A 57 22.78 -16.21 3.11
N GLY A 58 22.20 -16.74 2.04
CA GLY A 58 22.64 -18.00 1.42
C GLY A 58 21.59 -19.11 1.47
N GLU A 59 22.05 -20.35 1.34
CA GLU A 59 21.20 -21.55 1.36
C GLU A 59 20.42 -21.69 2.68
N PRO A 60 19.25 -22.34 2.66
CA PRO A 60 18.43 -22.55 3.85
C PRO A 60 19.23 -23.21 4.97
N GLY A 61 19.36 -22.53 6.10
CA GLY A 61 20.04 -23.04 7.30
C GLY A 61 21.49 -22.64 7.47
N GLY A 62 22.09 -21.83 6.59
CA GLY A 62 23.48 -21.40 6.72
C GLY A 62 23.79 -20.07 6.09
N GLY A 63 24.61 -19.26 6.79
CA GLY A 63 25.09 -17.99 6.28
C GLY A 63 25.01 -16.87 7.32
N PRO A 64 25.76 -15.78 7.13
CA PRO A 64 25.69 -14.64 8.03
C PRO A 64 24.32 -13.98 7.96
N MET A 65 23.82 -13.48 9.09
CA MET A 65 22.59 -12.67 9.13
C MET A 65 22.83 -11.34 8.41
N ARG A 66 21.89 -10.96 7.57
CA ARG A 66 21.86 -9.67 6.86
C ARG A 66 20.56 -8.94 7.14
N PRO A 67 20.54 -7.60 7.09
CA PRO A 67 19.29 -6.85 7.14
C PRO A 67 18.33 -7.35 6.05
N ALA A 68 17.07 -7.57 6.43
CA ALA A 68 16.04 -7.84 5.44
C ALA A 68 15.76 -6.56 4.63
N PHE A 69 15.47 -6.74 3.35
CA PHE A 69 15.13 -5.64 2.45
C PHE A 69 13.70 -5.80 1.95
N ALA A 70 12.85 -4.80 2.19
CA ALA A 70 11.46 -4.78 1.80
C ALA A 70 11.19 -3.63 0.79
N CYS A 71 10.02 -3.62 0.16
CA CYS A 71 9.64 -2.56 -0.77
C CYS A 71 9.72 -1.16 -0.14
N GLY A 72 9.39 -1.05 1.16
CA GLY A 72 9.55 0.20 1.90
C GLY A 72 10.99 0.70 2.01
N ASP A 73 11.99 -0.20 2.01
CA ASP A 73 13.41 0.17 1.99
C ASP A 73 13.79 0.84 0.68
N MET A 74 13.34 0.29 -0.47
CA MET A 74 13.53 0.91 -1.78
C MET A 74 12.93 2.32 -1.83
N LEU A 75 11.73 2.47 -1.31
CA LEU A 75 11.08 3.77 -1.27
C LEU A 75 11.85 4.76 -0.39
N GLN A 76 12.30 4.32 0.77
CA GLN A 76 13.10 5.14 1.68
C GLN A 76 14.41 5.60 1.04
N GLU A 77 15.14 4.69 0.40
CA GLU A 77 16.37 5.02 -0.33
C GLU A 77 16.11 6.03 -1.45
N PHE A 78 15.07 5.80 -2.24
CA PHE A 78 14.68 6.72 -3.32
C PHE A 78 14.33 8.11 -2.78
N VAL A 79 13.54 8.21 -1.73
CA VAL A 79 13.13 9.50 -1.13
C VAL A 79 14.33 10.25 -0.57
N GLN A 80 15.28 9.54 0.06
CA GLN A 80 16.51 10.13 0.56
C GLN A 80 17.42 10.63 -0.59
N ASP A 81 17.56 9.86 -1.64
CA ASP A 81 18.30 10.23 -2.84
C ASP A 81 17.68 11.43 -3.53
N TYR A 82 16.38 11.43 -3.71
CA TYR A 82 15.65 12.56 -4.26
C TYR A 82 15.91 13.83 -3.46
N ARG A 83 15.83 13.76 -2.13
CA ARG A 83 16.12 14.91 -1.26
C ARG A 83 17.56 15.38 -1.35
N ARG A 84 18.53 14.46 -1.43
CA ARG A 84 19.96 14.79 -1.59
C ARG A 84 20.25 15.54 -2.90
N HIS A 85 19.61 15.12 -3.99
CA HIS A 85 19.84 15.70 -5.30
C HIS A 85 19.04 16.98 -5.57
N THR A 86 17.84 17.11 -5.00
CA THR A 86 16.92 18.21 -5.31
C THR A 86 16.75 19.22 -4.18
N GLY A 87 17.11 18.87 -2.95
CA GLY A 87 16.82 19.64 -1.73
C GLY A 87 15.33 19.62 -1.32
N LYS A 88 14.48 18.88 -2.02
CA LYS A 88 13.02 18.91 -1.86
C LYS A 88 12.49 17.60 -1.26
N SER A 89 11.32 17.67 -0.63
CA SER A 89 10.56 16.48 -0.24
C SER A 89 9.92 15.84 -1.47
N PHE A 90 10.16 14.54 -1.68
CA PHE A 90 9.54 13.81 -2.78
C PHE A 90 8.01 13.81 -2.68
N PHE A 91 7.46 13.48 -1.51
CA PHE A 91 6.01 13.38 -1.35
C PHE A 91 5.28 14.71 -1.52
N GLU A 92 5.89 15.82 -1.09
CA GLU A 92 5.33 17.16 -1.34
C GLU A 92 5.32 17.49 -2.84
N CYS A 93 6.41 17.22 -3.54
CA CYS A 93 6.49 17.41 -4.99
C CYS A 93 5.52 16.49 -5.73
N TYR A 94 5.37 15.25 -5.26
CA TYR A 94 4.44 14.29 -5.86
C TYR A 94 2.98 14.72 -5.67
N ALA A 95 2.59 15.16 -4.47
CA ALA A 95 1.27 15.71 -4.22
C ALA A 95 0.96 16.94 -5.08
N GLN A 96 1.93 17.84 -5.24
CA GLN A 96 1.80 18.99 -6.15
C GLN A 96 1.63 18.56 -7.61
N ALA A 97 2.39 17.54 -8.05
CA ALA A 97 2.30 17.01 -9.40
C ALA A 97 0.94 16.32 -9.66
N LEU A 98 0.37 15.64 -8.68
CA LEU A 98 -0.97 15.08 -8.76
C LEU A 98 -2.03 16.18 -8.94
N ALA A 99 -1.93 17.24 -8.14
CA ALA A 99 -2.88 18.36 -8.19
C ALA A 99 -2.77 19.19 -9.49
N ALA A 100 -1.55 19.31 -10.04
CA ALA A 100 -1.25 20.04 -11.25
C ALA A 100 -1.21 19.15 -12.52
N ASN A 101 -1.82 17.98 -12.48
CA ASN A 101 -1.76 17.05 -13.61
C ASN A 101 -2.34 17.65 -14.89
N GLN A 102 -1.65 17.35 -15.98
CA GLN A 102 -2.09 17.70 -17.33
C GLN A 102 -2.25 16.42 -18.16
N ARG A 103 -3.22 16.44 -19.06
CA ARG A 103 -3.43 15.33 -19.99
C ARG A 103 -2.28 15.24 -21.00
N MET A 104 -1.83 14.03 -21.25
CA MET A 104 -0.75 13.77 -22.22
C MET A 104 -1.21 13.93 -23.66
N ASP A 105 -2.53 13.84 -23.94
CA ASP A 105 -3.12 14.03 -25.26
C ASP A 105 -3.35 15.50 -25.61
N GLY A 106 -2.97 16.43 -24.72
CA GLY A 106 -3.11 17.88 -24.91
C GLY A 106 -4.55 18.41 -24.91
N ARG A 107 -5.55 17.56 -24.62
CA ARG A 107 -6.96 17.97 -24.62
C ARG A 107 -7.29 18.75 -23.37
N SER A 108 -7.92 19.91 -23.53
CA SER A 108 -8.43 20.77 -22.44
C SER A 108 -9.95 20.63 -22.21
N ASP A 109 -10.65 19.90 -23.08
CA ASP A 109 -12.09 19.68 -23.02
C ASP A 109 -12.50 18.49 -22.12
N ARG A 110 -11.53 17.84 -21.50
CA ARG A 110 -11.77 16.71 -20.60
C ARG A 110 -11.03 16.90 -19.27
N PRO A 111 -11.57 16.36 -18.17
CA PRO A 111 -10.90 16.39 -16.88
C PRO A 111 -9.49 15.81 -16.94
N ALA A 112 -8.58 16.41 -16.19
CA ALA A 112 -7.21 15.93 -15.99
C ALA A 112 -6.97 15.42 -14.56
N ASP A 113 -8.01 15.42 -13.73
CA ASP A 113 -7.92 15.07 -12.32
C ASP A 113 -7.52 13.61 -12.14
N LEU A 114 -6.50 13.42 -11.31
CA LEU A 114 -6.07 12.09 -10.87
C LEU A 114 -6.60 11.75 -9.47
N VAL A 115 -6.98 12.75 -8.68
CA VAL A 115 -7.46 12.56 -7.31
C VAL A 115 -8.91 12.11 -7.34
N VAL A 116 -9.18 10.94 -6.78
CA VAL A 116 -10.52 10.34 -6.64
C VAL A 116 -11.20 10.83 -5.36
N TYR A 117 -10.43 10.89 -4.26
CA TYR A 117 -10.88 11.36 -2.96
C TYR A 117 -9.69 11.88 -2.16
N GLN A 118 -9.92 12.88 -1.32
CA GLN A 118 -8.93 13.34 -0.35
C GLN A 118 -9.60 13.98 0.85
N ASP A 119 -8.95 13.88 2.00
CA ASP A 119 -9.27 14.63 3.21
C ASP A 119 -7.97 15.15 3.86
N GLU A 120 -8.02 15.50 5.14
CA GLU A 120 -6.85 15.99 5.87
C GLU A 120 -5.80 14.90 6.16
N HIS A 121 -6.20 13.63 6.14
CA HIS A 121 -5.34 12.50 6.51
C HIS A 121 -4.82 11.72 5.30
N VAL A 122 -5.62 11.60 4.22
CA VAL A 122 -5.32 10.69 3.11
C VAL A 122 -5.62 11.32 1.75
N VAL A 123 -5.00 10.72 0.72
CA VAL A 123 -5.34 10.95 -0.69
C VAL A 123 -5.47 9.60 -1.40
N LEU A 124 -6.58 9.40 -2.11
CA LEU A 124 -6.86 8.30 -3.01
C LEU A 124 -6.81 8.82 -4.45
N PHE A 125 -5.98 8.23 -5.28
CA PHE A 125 -5.73 8.74 -6.63
C PHE A 125 -5.44 7.63 -7.64
N VAL A 126 -5.55 7.96 -8.91
CA VAL A 126 -5.12 7.14 -10.03
C VAL A 126 -3.66 7.49 -10.35
N PRO A 127 -2.71 6.55 -10.23
CA PRO A 127 -1.33 6.86 -10.59
C PRO A 127 -1.22 7.08 -12.11
N LYS A 128 -0.41 8.05 -12.52
CA LYS A 128 -0.22 8.36 -13.95
C LYS A 128 0.48 7.23 -14.69
N ALA A 129 1.39 6.53 -14.01
CA ALA A 129 2.04 5.32 -14.50
C ALA A 129 1.41 4.11 -13.81
N GLN A 130 0.37 3.54 -14.42
CA GLN A 130 -0.29 2.34 -13.90
C GLN A 130 0.50 1.09 -14.29
N THR A 131 0.63 0.16 -13.35
CA THR A 131 1.27 -1.15 -13.57
C THR A 131 0.25 -2.26 -13.81
N SER A 132 -1.02 -2.00 -13.50
CA SER A 132 -2.15 -2.91 -13.72
C SER A 132 -3.36 -2.15 -14.27
N GLN A 133 -4.35 -2.90 -14.75
CA GLN A 133 -5.62 -2.31 -15.15
C GLN A 133 -6.36 -1.79 -13.90
N TRP A 134 -6.86 -0.56 -13.98
CA TRP A 134 -7.63 0.09 -12.91
C TRP A 134 -6.89 0.16 -11.57
N GLU A 135 -5.66 0.58 -11.59
CA GLU A 135 -4.88 0.78 -10.39
C GLU A 135 -5.33 2.05 -9.66
N LEU A 136 -5.56 1.93 -8.36
CA LEU A 136 -5.72 3.04 -7.42
C LEU A 136 -4.61 2.98 -6.38
N GLN A 137 -4.13 4.13 -5.97
CA GLN A 137 -3.19 4.27 -4.85
C GLN A 137 -3.81 5.09 -3.74
N LEU A 138 -3.64 4.62 -2.52
CA LEU A 138 -4.07 5.28 -1.29
C LEU A 138 -2.83 5.61 -0.46
N MET A 139 -2.66 6.89 -0.14
CA MET A 139 -1.47 7.37 0.58
C MET A 139 -1.90 8.26 1.74
N THR A 140 -1.23 8.13 2.88
CA THR A 140 -1.36 9.07 3.99
C THR A 140 -0.71 10.41 3.63
N ARG A 141 -1.29 11.52 4.07
CA ARG A 141 -0.72 12.87 3.88
C ARG A 141 0.34 13.20 4.93
N GLY A 142 0.21 12.60 6.12
CA GLY A 142 1.24 12.65 7.15
C GLY A 142 2.31 11.59 6.94
N ALA A 143 3.48 11.79 7.54
CA ALA A 143 4.56 10.81 7.52
C ALA A 143 4.21 9.64 8.45
N VAL A 144 3.70 8.55 7.87
CA VAL A 144 3.33 7.32 8.56
C VAL A 144 3.99 6.17 7.82
N GLY A 145 4.82 5.40 8.49
CA GLY A 145 5.58 4.32 7.87
C GLY A 145 4.75 3.04 7.65
N ASN A 146 3.76 2.80 8.49
CA ASN A 146 2.87 1.63 8.42
C ASN A 146 1.59 1.86 9.22
N ILE A 147 0.62 0.95 9.05
CA ILE A 147 -0.69 1.05 9.71
C ILE A 147 -0.61 1.03 11.24
N LEU A 148 0.44 0.45 11.82
CA LEU A 148 0.60 0.37 13.28
C LEU A 148 1.01 1.72 13.88
N GLU A 149 1.70 2.57 13.10
CA GLU A 149 2.11 3.91 13.49
C GLU A 149 1.02 4.96 13.26
N ALA A 150 0.03 4.65 12.43
CA ALA A 150 -1.09 5.53 12.16
C ALA A 150 -1.93 5.75 13.43
N ASP A 151 -2.33 6.98 13.69
CA ASP A 151 -3.30 7.30 14.73
C ASP A 151 -4.72 6.85 14.31
N THR A 152 -5.66 6.93 15.25
CA THR A 152 -7.04 6.49 15.02
C THR A 152 -7.70 7.25 13.86
N ALA A 153 -7.51 8.56 13.78
CA ALA A 153 -8.13 9.39 12.75
C ALA A 153 -7.61 9.03 11.36
N THR A 154 -6.30 8.80 11.25
CA THR A 154 -5.67 8.34 10.00
C THR A 154 -6.13 6.93 9.62
N ARG A 155 -6.25 6.00 10.57
CA ARG A 155 -6.79 4.64 10.32
C ARG A 155 -8.23 4.71 9.82
N ASP A 156 -9.09 5.49 10.46
CA ASP A 156 -10.49 5.66 10.05
C ASP A 156 -10.58 6.28 8.64
N ALA A 157 -9.68 7.21 8.31
CA ALA A 157 -9.62 7.81 6.98
C ALA A 157 -9.14 6.80 5.92
N LEU A 158 -8.16 5.95 6.24
CA LEU A 158 -7.71 4.85 5.38
C LEU A 158 -8.84 3.86 5.11
N ASP A 159 -9.57 3.44 6.15
CA ASP A 159 -10.69 2.50 6.01
C ASP A 159 -11.81 3.06 5.14
N ARG A 160 -12.21 4.32 5.37
CA ARG A 160 -13.22 5.00 4.53
C ARG A 160 -12.76 5.08 3.06
N SER A 161 -11.50 5.43 2.84
CA SER A 161 -10.96 5.61 1.49
C SER A 161 -10.80 4.28 0.77
N LEU A 162 -10.40 3.22 1.48
CA LEU A 162 -10.37 1.86 0.95
C LEU A 162 -11.78 1.42 0.52
N HIS A 163 -12.79 1.69 1.35
CA HIS A 163 -14.19 1.40 0.98
C HIS A 163 -14.63 2.16 -0.29
N ILE A 164 -14.26 3.42 -0.42
CA ILE A 164 -14.51 4.20 -1.64
C ILE A 164 -13.82 3.54 -2.85
N ALA A 165 -12.54 3.18 -2.73
CA ALA A 165 -11.78 2.53 -3.79
C ALA A 165 -12.44 1.22 -4.24
N MET A 166 -12.86 0.37 -3.28
CA MET A 166 -13.56 -0.88 -3.56
C MET A 166 -14.85 -0.65 -4.34
N ARG A 167 -15.65 0.33 -3.94
CA ARG A 167 -16.90 0.67 -4.63
C ARG A 167 -16.65 1.18 -6.05
N VAL A 168 -15.65 2.04 -6.24
CA VAL A 168 -15.29 2.55 -7.56
C VAL A 168 -14.87 1.41 -8.48
N LEU A 169 -13.92 0.57 -8.06
CA LEU A 169 -13.42 -0.54 -8.86
C LEU A 169 -14.52 -1.56 -9.19
N THR A 170 -15.37 -1.89 -8.21
CA THR A 170 -16.51 -2.79 -8.45
C THR A 170 -17.51 -2.19 -9.45
N SER A 171 -17.78 -0.88 -9.38
CA SER A 171 -18.68 -0.22 -10.33
C SER A 171 -18.11 -0.17 -11.76
N LEU A 172 -16.80 -0.25 -11.91
CA LEU A 172 -16.12 -0.38 -13.19
C LEU A 172 -16.12 -1.83 -13.73
N GLY A 173 -16.58 -2.80 -12.95
CA GLY A 173 -16.67 -4.20 -13.33
C GLY A 173 -15.49 -5.05 -12.86
N ALA A 174 -14.69 -4.59 -11.90
CA ALA A 174 -13.65 -5.42 -11.30
C ALA A 174 -14.28 -6.61 -10.56
N THR A 175 -13.86 -7.81 -10.89
CA THR A 175 -14.32 -9.06 -10.27
C THR A 175 -13.31 -9.63 -9.27
N LEU A 176 -12.07 -9.17 -9.34
CA LEU A 176 -11.02 -9.46 -8.38
C LEU A 176 -10.24 -8.17 -8.10
N ILE A 177 -10.07 -7.85 -6.83
CA ILE A 177 -9.30 -6.68 -6.39
C ILE A 177 -8.28 -7.16 -5.37
N THR A 178 -7.00 -6.84 -5.63
CA THR A 178 -5.91 -7.09 -4.69
C THR A 178 -5.44 -5.77 -4.10
N VAL A 179 -5.37 -5.72 -2.79
CA VAL A 179 -4.83 -4.57 -2.03
C VAL A 179 -3.52 -5.00 -1.39
N ILE A 180 -2.49 -4.18 -1.53
CA ILE A 180 -1.16 -4.43 -0.95
C ILE A 180 -0.69 -3.18 -0.23
N GLU A 181 -0.24 -3.32 1.00
CA GLU A 181 0.46 -2.27 1.74
C GLU A 181 1.96 -2.37 1.48
N TYR A 182 2.57 -1.25 1.14
CA TYR A 182 4.02 -1.08 1.11
C TYR A 182 4.42 -0.26 2.34
N SER A 183 4.97 -0.93 3.32
CA SER A 183 5.25 -0.32 4.62
C SER A 183 6.73 -0.36 4.98
N LYS A 184 7.10 0.54 5.89
CA LYS A 184 8.39 0.58 6.55
C LYS A 184 8.19 0.97 8.02
N ARG A 185 8.99 0.39 8.93
CA ARG A 185 9.04 0.75 10.35
C ARG A 185 10.19 1.71 10.62
#